data_a4c5eb6f4f6807accaf26ae5025f85fd
#
_entry.id   a4c5eb6f4f6807accaf26ae5025f85fd
#
_cell.length_a   1.000
_cell.length_b   1.000
_cell.length_c   1.000
_cell.angle_alpha   90.00
_cell.angle_beta   90.00
_cell.angle_gamma   90.00
#
_symmetry.space_group_name_H-M   'P 1'
#
loop_
_entity.id
_entity.type
_entity.pdbx_description
1 polymer ?
#
loop_
_entity_poly.entity_id
_entity_poly.type
_entity_poly.pdbx_seq_one_letter_code
_entity_poly.pdbx_strand_id
1 'polypeptide(L)'
;MNLKNEQLKSVALPIWKNIVEAAAEHSYVRFSRGFSDDLLAKLSEEHFRESCRDYPLLTSIAPDYELIDSIKRENGVTILWRLTSTQLPGEFLGQLTLQSGKSRMEISGVSVS
;
A
#
# COMPACT_ATOMS: atom_id res chain seq x y z
N MET A 1 18.50 2.16 1.26
CA MET A 1 17.90 3.39 0.74
C MET A 1 17.91 4.46 1.82
N ASN A 2 18.54 5.60 1.54
CA ASN A 2 18.69 6.69 2.51
C ASN A 2 17.91 7.92 2.06
N LEU A 3 16.60 7.75 1.90
CA LEU A 3 15.73 8.86 1.54
C LEU A 3 15.27 9.59 2.80
N LYS A 4 15.31 10.91 2.77
CA LYS A 4 14.68 11.73 3.79
C LYS A 4 13.16 11.60 3.65
N ASN A 5 12.41 11.93 4.71
CA ASN A 5 10.95 11.78 4.71
C ASN A 5 10.26 12.45 3.52
N GLU A 6 10.71 13.63 3.11
CA GLU A 6 10.13 14.34 1.95
C GLU A 6 10.38 13.61 0.65
N GLN A 7 11.61 13.08 0.46
CA GLN A 7 11.96 12.31 -0.73
C GLN A 7 11.20 10.99 -0.75
N LEU A 8 11.08 10.34 0.41
CA LEU A 8 10.34 9.11 0.56
C LEU A 8 8.87 9.33 0.24
N LYS A 9 8.29 10.43 0.72
CA LYS A 9 6.91 10.79 0.43
C LYS A 9 6.69 10.98 -1.08
N SER A 10 7.63 11.65 -1.77
CA SER A 10 7.52 11.85 -3.22
C SER A 10 7.51 10.56 -4.00
N VAL A 11 8.23 9.54 -3.55
CA VAL A 11 8.25 8.22 -4.18
C VAL A 11 7.02 7.41 -3.80
N ALA A 12 6.66 7.41 -2.53
CA ALA A 12 5.62 6.53 -1.98
C ALA A 12 4.21 7.02 -2.26
N LEU A 13 3.99 8.33 -2.31
CA LEU A 13 2.65 8.89 -2.44
C LEU A 13 1.94 8.45 -3.73
N PRO A 14 2.58 8.52 -4.92
CA PRO A 14 1.92 8.02 -6.13
C PRO A 14 1.61 6.53 -6.08
N ILE A 15 2.48 5.74 -5.46
CA ILE A 15 2.30 4.30 -5.29
C ILE A 15 1.09 4.03 -4.39
N TRP A 16 1.04 4.69 -3.23
CA TRP A 16 -0.07 4.54 -2.28
C TRP A 16 -1.38 5.01 -2.88
N LYS A 17 -1.37 6.13 -3.59
CA LYS A 17 -2.55 6.64 -4.27
C LYS A 17 -3.12 5.62 -5.25
N ASN A 18 -2.26 4.98 -6.04
CA ASN A 18 -2.69 3.94 -6.97
C ASN A 18 -3.32 2.75 -6.23
N ILE A 19 -2.73 2.33 -5.11
CA ILE A 19 -3.25 1.23 -4.30
C ILE A 19 -4.64 1.56 -3.77
N VAL A 20 -4.83 2.76 -3.22
CA VAL A 20 -6.10 3.20 -2.66
C VAL A 20 -7.18 3.27 -3.75
N GLU A 21 -6.87 3.89 -4.89
CA GLU A 21 -7.82 4.03 -5.99
C GLU A 21 -8.16 2.68 -6.62
N ALA A 22 -7.16 1.84 -6.82
CA ALA A 22 -7.36 0.51 -7.42
C ALA A 22 -8.22 -0.38 -6.52
N ALA A 23 -8.02 -0.32 -5.20
CA ALA A 23 -8.85 -1.07 -4.25
C ALA A 23 -10.30 -0.57 -4.29
N ALA A 24 -10.52 0.74 -4.30
CA ALA A 24 -11.86 1.32 -4.38
C ALA A 24 -12.59 0.91 -5.68
N GLU A 25 -11.84 0.76 -6.77
CA GLU A 25 -12.38 0.36 -8.06
C GLU A 25 -12.45 -1.17 -8.24
N HIS A 26 -11.96 -1.94 -7.25
CA HIS A 26 -11.85 -3.40 -7.33
C HIS A 26 -11.00 -3.87 -8.51
N SER A 27 -9.97 -3.09 -8.85
CA SER A 27 -9.10 -3.39 -9.99
C SER A 27 -7.81 -4.07 -9.54
N TYR A 28 -7.75 -5.39 -9.65
CA TYR A 28 -6.56 -6.14 -9.27
C TYR A 28 -5.37 -5.82 -10.18
N VAL A 29 -5.61 -5.61 -11.47
CA VAL A 29 -4.55 -5.28 -12.42
C VAL A 29 -3.80 -4.02 -11.99
N ARG A 30 -4.53 -2.99 -11.59
CA ARG A 30 -3.93 -1.75 -11.08
C ARG A 30 -3.34 -1.93 -9.67
N PHE A 31 -4.06 -2.65 -8.81
CA PHE A 31 -3.66 -2.86 -7.41
C PHE A 31 -2.32 -3.58 -7.33
N SER A 32 -2.12 -4.61 -8.16
CA SER A 32 -0.92 -5.46 -8.11
C SER A 32 0.25 -4.91 -8.93
N ARG A 33 0.09 -3.73 -9.52
CA ARG A 33 1.15 -3.13 -10.32
C ARG A 33 2.37 -2.85 -9.44
N GLY A 34 3.52 -3.35 -9.86
CA GLY A 34 4.77 -3.17 -9.12
C GLY A 34 4.99 -4.17 -7.99
N PHE A 35 4.10 -5.14 -7.79
CA PHE A 35 4.26 -6.17 -6.77
C PHE A 35 5.44 -7.09 -7.10
N SER A 36 6.18 -7.48 -6.06
CA SER A 36 7.18 -8.53 -6.18
C SER A 36 6.50 -9.88 -6.46
N ASP A 37 7.27 -10.85 -6.97
CA ASP A 37 6.74 -12.18 -7.23
C ASP A 37 6.20 -12.84 -5.95
N ASP A 38 6.90 -12.64 -4.84
CA ASP A 38 6.45 -13.17 -3.55
C ASP A 38 5.11 -12.57 -3.13
N LEU A 39 4.92 -11.26 -3.33
CA LEU A 39 3.67 -10.60 -2.97
C LEU A 39 2.53 -11.03 -3.90
N LEU A 40 2.82 -11.21 -5.21
CA LEU A 40 1.82 -11.71 -6.15
C LEU A 40 1.32 -13.10 -5.74
N ALA A 41 2.20 -13.94 -5.19
CA ALA A 41 1.83 -15.26 -4.71
C ALA A 41 0.93 -15.20 -3.46
N LYS A 42 1.19 -14.22 -2.57
CA LYS A 42 0.43 -14.06 -1.33
C LYS A 42 -0.88 -13.30 -1.52
N LEU A 43 -0.89 -12.31 -2.40
CA LEU A 43 -2.06 -11.49 -2.69
C LEU A 43 -2.49 -11.75 -4.13
N SER A 44 -3.09 -12.91 -4.36
CA SER A 44 -3.65 -13.28 -5.67
C SER A 44 -4.92 -12.47 -5.95
N GLU A 45 -5.38 -12.52 -7.18
CA GLU A 45 -6.64 -11.86 -7.58
C GLU A 45 -7.82 -12.37 -6.76
N GLU A 46 -7.88 -13.67 -6.51
CA GLU A 46 -8.93 -14.27 -5.70
C GLU A 46 -8.90 -13.75 -4.27
N HIS A 47 -7.71 -13.70 -3.67
CA HIS A 47 -7.52 -13.18 -2.33
C HIS A 47 -7.92 -11.70 -2.26
N PHE A 48 -7.56 -10.92 -3.27
CA PHE A 48 -7.92 -9.51 -3.36
C PHE A 48 -9.45 -9.33 -3.42
N ARG A 49 -10.13 -10.14 -4.24
CA ARG A 49 -11.59 -10.08 -4.34
C ARG A 49 -12.27 -10.41 -3.01
N GLU A 50 -11.77 -11.41 -2.32
CA GLU A 50 -12.29 -11.77 -1.00
C GLU A 50 -12.07 -10.63 0.00
N SER A 51 -10.90 -10.02 -0.03
CA SER A 51 -10.59 -8.90 0.86
C SER A 51 -11.48 -7.68 0.58
N CYS A 52 -11.73 -7.38 -0.68
CA CYS A 52 -12.64 -6.28 -1.05
C CYS A 52 -14.05 -6.54 -0.54
N ARG A 53 -14.50 -7.79 -0.56
CA ARG A 53 -15.82 -8.16 -0.08
C ARG A 53 -15.91 -8.14 1.45
N ASP A 54 -14.89 -8.68 2.12
CA ASP A 54 -14.95 -8.95 3.56
C ASP A 54 -14.34 -7.83 4.42
N TYR A 55 -13.58 -6.92 3.81
CA TYR A 55 -12.88 -5.84 4.50
C TYR A 55 -13.29 -4.47 3.98
N PRO A 56 -14.37 -3.88 4.54
CA PRO A 56 -14.84 -2.57 4.05
C PRO A 56 -13.77 -1.48 4.06
N LEU A 57 -12.83 -1.52 5.00
CA LEU A 57 -11.76 -0.53 5.08
C LEU A 57 -10.94 -0.48 3.79
N LEU A 58 -10.63 -1.64 3.20
CA LEU A 58 -9.77 -1.70 2.02
C LEU A 58 -10.32 -0.87 0.84
N THR A 59 -11.64 -0.84 0.68
CA THR A 59 -12.29 -0.18 -0.45
C THR A 59 -12.85 1.20 -0.11
N SER A 60 -12.61 1.70 1.11
CA SER A 60 -13.20 2.95 1.59
C SER A 60 -12.20 3.89 2.24
N ILE A 61 -10.93 3.78 1.88
CA ILE A 61 -9.88 4.66 2.40
C ILE A 61 -10.11 6.07 1.87
N ALA A 62 -10.22 7.06 2.78
CA ALA A 62 -10.40 8.46 2.41
C ALA A 62 -9.12 9.04 1.81
N PRO A 63 -9.21 10.08 0.96
CA PRO A 63 -8.03 10.62 0.26
C PRO A 63 -7.11 11.48 1.13
N ASP A 64 -7.43 11.69 2.40
CA ASP A 64 -6.64 12.52 3.31
C ASP A 64 -5.60 11.72 4.11
N TYR A 65 -5.17 10.57 3.60
CA TYR A 65 -4.13 9.78 4.25
C TYR A 65 -2.83 10.56 4.40
N GLU A 66 -2.10 10.26 5.50
CA GLU A 66 -0.85 10.93 5.82
C GLU A 66 0.27 9.93 6.07
N LEU A 67 1.45 10.22 5.53
CA LEU A 67 2.66 9.47 5.87
C LEU A 67 3.08 9.91 7.29
N ILE A 68 3.08 8.95 8.23
CA ILE A 68 3.39 9.27 9.63
C ILE A 68 4.79 8.83 10.05
N ASP A 69 5.34 7.80 9.43
CA ASP A 69 6.67 7.31 9.77
C ASP A 69 7.16 6.32 8.72
N SER A 70 8.40 5.91 8.86
CA SER A 70 8.98 4.86 8.03
C SER A 70 9.94 4.03 8.87
N ILE A 71 10.05 2.75 8.53
CA ILE A 71 10.95 1.81 9.18
C ILE A 71 11.90 1.27 8.13
N LYS A 72 13.19 1.52 8.35
CA LYS A 72 14.22 1.05 7.43
C LYS A 72 14.36 -0.46 7.53
N ARG A 73 14.37 -1.13 6.39
CA ARG A 73 14.57 -2.57 6.29
C ARG A 73 15.91 -2.84 5.63
N GLU A 74 16.35 -4.10 5.64
CA GLU A 74 17.63 -4.50 5.07
C GLU A 74 17.74 -4.12 3.58
N ASN A 75 16.70 -4.43 2.80
CA ASN A 75 16.68 -4.19 1.36
C ASN A 75 15.59 -3.19 0.94
N GLY A 76 15.09 -2.39 1.86
CA GLY A 76 14.01 -1.48 1.55
C GLY A 76 13.50 -0.69 2.73
N VAL A 77 12.22 -0.36 2.68
CA VAL A 77 11.59 0.50 3.69
C VAL A 77 10.12 0.15 3.83
N THR A 78 9.62 0.15 5.07
CA THR A 78 8.19 0.07 5.35
C THR A 78 7.70 1.46 5.70
N ILE A 79 6.70 1.94 4.97
CA ILE A 79 6.11 3.26 5.15
C ILE A 79 4.78 3.11 5.86
N LEU A 80 4.57 3.92 6.89
CA LEU A 80 3.37 3.88 7.72
C LEU A 80 2.49 5.08 7.38
N TRP A 81 1.21 4.81 7.16
CA TRP A 81 0.22 5.81 6.80
C TRP A 81 -0.88 5.86 7.85
N ARG A 82 -1.29 7.07 8.23
CA ARG A 82 -2.51 7.25 9.00
C ARG A 82 -3.65 7.38 8.01
N LEU A 83 -4.68 6.56 8.20
CA LEU A 83 -5.82 6.48 7.31
C LEU A 83 -7.11 6.82 8.05
N THR A 84 -8.06 7.40 7.30
CA THR A 84 -9.45 7.44 7.72
C THR A 84 -10.28 6.76 6.64
N SER A 85 -11.51 6.43 6.96
CA SER A 85 -12.43 5.76 6.04
C SER A 85 -13.61 6.67 5.71
N THR A 86 -14.12 6.56 4.49
CA THR A 86 -15.35 7.26 4.11
C THR A 86 -16.60 6.60 4.70
N GLN A 87 -16.47 5.37 5.23
CA GLN A 87 -17.60 4.59 5.73
C GLN A 87 -17.48 4.19 7.19
N LEU A 88 -16.27 4.03 7.71
CA LEU A 88 -16.02 3.53 9.06
C LEU A 88 -15.45 4.65 9.94
N PRO A 89 -15.86 4.74 11.23
CA PRO A 89 -15.31 5.74 12.13
C PRO A 89 -13.92 5.36 12.61
N GLY A 90 -13.14 6.36 13.01
CA GLY A 90 -11.82 6.16 13.62
C GLY A 90 -10.67 6.31 12.65
N GLU A 91 -9.49 6.04 13.16
CA GLU A 91 -8.25 6.09 12.37
C GLU A 91 -7.69 4.69 12.22
N PHE A 92 -6.99 4.47 11.12
CA PHE A 92 -6.47 3.16 10.76
C PHE A 92 -5.02 3.28 10.32
N LEU A 93 -4.33 2.13 10.26
CA LEU A 93 -2.93 2.07 9.85
C LEU A 93 -2.81 1.43 8.47
N GLY A 94 -2.13 2.14 7.57
CA GLY A 94 -1.71 1.58 6.29
C GLY A 94 -0.22 1.29 6.33
N GLN A 95 0.19 0.18 5.73
CA GLN A 95 1.61 -0.17 5.61
C GLN A 95 1.93 -0.50 4.16
N LEU A 96 3.01 0.11 3.67
CA LEU A 96 3.52 -0.11 2.33
C LEU A 96 4.99 -0.45 2.45
N THR A 97 5.39 -1.65 2.04
CA THR A 97 6.79 -2.04 2.06
C THR A 97 7.33 -2.05 0.64
N LEU A 98 8.41 -1.29 0.44
CA LEU A 98 9.13 -1.22 -0.82
C LEU A 98 10.48 -1.88 -0.66
N GLN A 99 10.92 -2.62 -1.67
CA GLN A 99 12.22 -3.27 -1.66
C GLN A 99 12.92 -3.07 -3.00
N SER A 100 14.24 -3.19 -3.00
CA SER A 100 15.03 -3.14 -4.24
C SER A 100 14.82 -4.43 -5.02
N GLY A 101 14.34 -4.30 -6.26
CA GLY A 101 14.25 -5.41 -7.20
C GLY A 101 15.47 -5.46 -8.10
N LYS A 102 15.42 -6.33 -9.12
CA LYS A 102 16.55 -6.52 -10.05
C LYS A 102 16.84 -5.28 -10.88
N SER A 103 15.83 -4.54 -11.30
CA SER A 103 15.99 -3.36 -12.15
C SER A 103 15.22 -2.16 -11.66
N ARG A 104 14.39 -2.33 -10.64
CA ARG A 104 13.55 -1.25 -10.11
C ARG A 104 13.07 -1.61 -8.71
N MET A 105 12.50 -0.63 -8.03
CA MET A 105 11.87 -0.83 -6.75
C MET A 105 10.56 -1.59 -6.91
N GLU A 106 10.32 -2.54 -6.02
CA GLU A 106 9.12 -3.38 -6.02
C GLU A 106 8.35 -3.20 -4.73
N ILE A 107 7.04 -3.45 -4.80
CA ILE A 107 6.19 -3.49 -3.62
C ILE A 107 6.23 -4.91 -3.06
N SER A 108 6.71 -5.08 -1.84
CA SER A 108 6.82 -6.38 -1.19
C SER A 108 5.82 -6.58 -0.07
N GLY A 109 5.06 -5.55 0.29
CA GLY A 109 4.02 -5.68 1.31
C GLY A 109 3.04 -4.53 1.25
N VAL A 110 1.76 -4.84 1.46
CA VAL A 110 0.66 -3.88 1.59
C VAL A 110 -0.31 -4.41 2.62
N SER A 111 -0.68 -3.58 3.58
CA SER A 111 -1.72 -3.94 4.54
C SER A 111 -2.44 -2.70 5.05
N VAL A 112 -3.69 -2.89 5.49
CA VAL A 112 -4.49 -1.86 6.16
C VAL A 112 -5.14 -2.52 7.37
N SER A 113 -5.16 -1.80 8.51
CA SER A 113 -5.72 -2.37 9.74
C SER A 113 -6.27 -1.33 10.70
#